data_3d9fbfeb1fe9d25a2dc51ed82d217a4f
#
_entry.id   3d9fbfeb1fe9d25a2dc51ed82d217a4f
#
_cell.length_a   1.000
_cell.length_b   1.000
_cell.length_c   1.000
_cell.angle_alpha   90.00
_cell.angle_beta   90.00
_cell.angle_gamma   90.00
#
_symmetry.space_group_name_H-M   'P 1'
#
loop_
_entity.id
_entity.type
_entity.pdbx_description
1 polymer ?
#
loop_
_entity_poly.entity_id
_entity_poly.type
_entity_poly.pdbx_seq_one_letter_code
_entity_poly.pdbx_strand_id
1 'polypeptide(L)'
;MSNVLCITNRSLAGDNFLRQIEKVADAGPEAIILREKDLLEKEYEKLAAEVSDICKKKQVRCIYHTYIMTAIKQGADGIHLPLFQLRQVYLEAQQNFPTIGCSTHTAEEALEAQSLGATYITAGHVFQTDCKKGVPPRGLAYLRQVCNSVSISVYALGGIDMGNAGQCLEAGATGVCMMSQFMKSSNPDELVNAIEGSLRSKIGNPGET
;
A
#
# COMPACT_ATOMS: atom_id res chain seq x y z
N MET A 1 9.82 -9.50 -7.83
CA MET A 1 8.62 -8.64 -7.65
C MET A 1 9.02 -7.53 -6.69
N SER A 2 8.54 -6.34 -6.93
CA SER A 2 8.81 -5.21 -6.03
C SER A 2 8.07 -5.39 -4.71
N ASN A 3 8.66 -4.96 -3.60
CA ASN A 3 8.03 -5.01 -2.28
C ASN A 3 7.55 -3.61 -1.86
N VAL A 4 7.14 -2.82 -2.84
CA VAL A 4 6.75 -1.42 -2.64
C VAL A 4 5.33 -1.21 -3.14
N LEU A 5 4.45 -0.72 -2.25
CA LEU A 5 3.11 -0.27 -2.61
C LEU A 5 3.08 1.27 -2.69
N CYS A 6 2.45 1.78 -3.73
CA CYS A 6 2.12 3.21 -3.83
C CYS A 6 0.68 3.44 -3.41
N ILE A 7 0.42 4.36 -2.47
CA ILE A 7 -0.93 4.89 -2.21
C ILE A 7 -1.05 6.25 -2.90
N THR A 8 -2.15 6.47 -3.61
CA THR A 8 -2.38 7.75 -4.28
C THR A 8 -2.94 8.81 -3.33
N ASN A 9 -2.69 10.05 -3.69
CA ASN A 9 -3.35 11.24 -3.19
C ASN A 9 -3.18 12.34 -4.24
N ARG A 10 -4.23 12.61 -5.03
CA ARG A 10 -4.16 13.55 -6.15
C ARG A 10 -3.84 14.99 -5.71
N SER A 11 -4.25 15.39 -4.49
CA SER A 11 -3.94 16.72 -3.97
C SER A 11 -2.43 16.97 -3.76
N LEU A 12 -1.63 15.91 -3.60
CA LEU A 12 -0.17 15.99 -3.50
C LEU A 12 0.53 16.03 -4.86
N ALA A 13 -0.08 15.47 -5.88
CA ALA A 13 0.43 15.46 -7.25
C ALA A 13 0.02 16.72 -8.04
N GLY A 14 -0.97 17.49 -7.54
CA GLY A 14 -1.51 18.66 -8.20
C GLY A 14 -2.17 18.36 -9.54
N ASP A 15 -2.12 19.29 -10.47
CA ASP A 15 -2.80 19.21 -11.78
C ASP A 15 -2.25 18.12 -12.71
N ASN A 16 -1.13 17.50 -12.37
CA ASN A 16 -0.47 16.46 -13.16
C ASN A 16 -0.67 15.04 -12.63
N PHE A 17 -1.77 14.76 -11.92
CA PHE A 17 -1.98 13.48 -11.24
C PHE A 17 -1.81 12.25 -12.15
N LEU A 18 -2.49 12.18 -13.29
CA LEU A 18 -2.38 11.04 -14.21
C LEU A 18 -0.96 10.85 -14.76
N ARG A 19 -0.27 11.95 -15.07
CA ARG A 19 1.14 11.90 -15.46
C ARG A 19 2.04 11.39 -14.31
N GLN A 20 1.71 11.74 -13.08
CA GLN A 20 2.43 11.20 -11.92
C GLN A 20 2.17 9.70 -11.76
N ILE A 21 0.93 9.24 -11.99
CA ILE A 21 0.60 7.81 -12.00
C ILE A 21 1.37 7.06 -13.10
N GLU A 22 1.50 7.65 -14.30
CA GLU A 22 2.32 7.06 -15.38
C GLU A 22 3.77 6.87 -14.93
N LYS A 23 4.40 7.89 -14.34
CA LYS A 23 5.78 7.80 -13.83
C LYS A 23 5.92 6.76 -12.72
N VAL A 24 4.95 6.71 -11.80
CA VAL A 24 4.95 5.71 -10.71
C VAL A 24 4.78 4.31 -11.27
N ALA A 25 3.90 4.12 -12.27
CA ALA A 25 3.71 2.82 -12.91
C ALA A 25 4.95 2.39 -13.72
N ASP A 26 5.64 3.34 -14.38
CA ASP A 26 6.93 3.06 -15.04
C ASP A 26 8.01 2.58 -14.06
N ALA A 27 8.02 3.09 -12.83
CA ALA A 27 8.93 2.67 -11.77
C ALA A 27 8.68 1.22 -11.28
N GLY A 28 7.56 0.61 -11.64
CA GLY A 28 7.24 -0.78 -11.38
C GLY A 28 7.03 -1.15 -9.91
N PRO A 29 6.25 -0.38 -9.11
CA PRO A 29 5.87 -0.82 -7.77
C PRO A 29 5.05 -2.12 -7.87
N GLU A 30 4.93 -2.86 -6.79
CA GLU A 30 4.12 -4.07 -6.75
C GLU A 30 2.64 -3.81 -7.06
N ALA A 31 2.11 -2.70 -6.55
CA ALA A 31 0.79 -2.22 -6.89
C ALA A 31 0.64 -0.72 -6.61
N ILE A 32 -0.35 -0.12 -7.28
CA ILE A 32 -0.85 1.22 -6.99
C ILE A 32 -2.22 1.09 -6.33
N ILE A 33 -2.35 1.59 -5.09
CA ILE A 33 -3.61 1.65 -4.36
C ILE A 33 -4.25 3.01 -4.63
N LEU A 34 -5.33 3.04 -5.42
CA LEU A 34 -6.05 4.26 -5.75
C LEU A 34 -6.95 4.70 -4.59
N ARG A 35 -6.48 5.69 -3.82
CA ARG A 35 -7.13 6.16 -2.60
C ARG A 35 -7.45 7.66 -2.68
N GLU A 36 -8.63 7.97 -3.19
CA GLU A 36 -9.15 9.35 -3.32
C GLU A 36 -10.47 9.49 -2.55
N LYS A 37 -10.36 9.63 -1.22
CA LYS A 37 -11.50 9.58 -0.27
C LYS A 37 -12.45 10.78 -0.35
N ASP A 38 -12.03 11.85 -0.95
CA ASP A 38 -12.78 13.10 -1.10
C ASP A 38 -13.63 13.14 -2.38
N LEU A 39 -13.48 12.14 -3.26
CA LEU A 39 -14.32 11.98 -4.43
C LEU A 39 -15.64 11.28 -4.09
N LEU A 40 -16.71 11.70 -4.75
CA LEU A 40 -17.94 10.91 -4.82
C LEU A 40 -17.70 9.65 -5.69
N GLU A 41 -18.46 8.59 -5.45
CA GLU A 41 -18.25 7.30 -6.14
C GLU A 41 -18.25 7.42 -7.66
N LYS A 42 -19.13 8.24 -8.25
CA LYS A 42 -19.16 8.47 -9.71
C LYS A 42 -17.92 9.18 -10.26
N GLU A 43 -17.34 10.07 -9.47
CA GLU A 43 -16.09 10.75 -9.84
C GLU A 43 -14.91 9.80 -9.69
N TYR A 44 -14.90 9.03 -8.60
CA TYR A 44 -13.92 7.97 -8.36
C TYR A 44 -13.96 6.93 -9.49
N GLU A 45 -15.15 6.48 -9.91
CA GLU A 45 -15.33 5.50 -10.99
C GLU A 45 -14.66 5.95 -12.30
N LYS A 46 -14.80 7.21 -12.68
CA LYS A 46 -14.15 7.77 -13.88
C LYS A 46 -12.63 7.78 -13.74
N LEU A 47 -12.14 8.33 -12.62
CA LEU A 47 -10.70 8.39 -12.36
C LEU A 47 -10.08 6.99 -12.27
N ALA A 48 -10.79 6.04 -11.66
CA ALA A 48 -10.34 4.67 -11.51
C ALA A 48 -10.17 3.97 -12.85
N ALA A 49 -11.06 4.21 -13.82
CA ALA A 49 -10.91 3.67 -15.17
C ALA A 49 -9.61 4.19 -15.82
N GLU A 50 -9.34 5.50 -15.76
CA GLU A 50 -8.14 6.11 -16.34
C GLU A 50 -6.85 5.57 -15.69
N VAL A 51 -6.82 5.48 -14.34
CA VAL A 51 -5.67 4.94 -13.60
C VAL A 51 -5.47 3.46 -13.87
N SER A 52 -6.55 2.68 -13.93
CA SER A 52 -6.49 1.25 -14.26
C SER A 52 -5.92 1.01 -15.67
N ASP A 53 -6.30 1.82 -16.64
CA ASP A 53 -5.77 1.74 -18.01
C ASP A 53 -4.26 2.04 -18.06
N ILE A 54 -3.80 3.02 -17.30
CA ILE A 54 -2.36 3.30 -17.16
C ILE A 54 -1.65 2.09 -16.55
N CYS A 55 -2.16 1.58 -15.44
CA CYS A 55 -1.57 0.45 -14.73
C CYS A 55 -1.50 -0.81 -15.61
N LYS A 56 -2.57 -1.12 -16.35
CA LYS A 56 -2.62 -2.25 -17.30
C LYS A 56 -1.56 -2.13 -18.39
N LYS A 57 -1.39 -0.94 -19.00
CA LYS A 57 -0.37 -0.70 -20.02
C LYS A 57 1.06 -0.91 -19.50
N LYS A 58 1.29 -0.65 -18.20
CA LYS A 58 2.60 -0.78 -17.53
C LYS A 58 2.76 -2.09 -16.76
N GLN A 59 1.76 -2.98 -16.79
CA GLN A 59 1.76 -4.27 -16.09
C GLN A 59 1.92 -4.15 -14.57
N VAL A 60 1.38 -3.08 -13.98
CA VAL A 60 1.31 -2.84 -12.54
C VAL A 60 -0.11 -3.09 -12.06
N ARG A 61 -0.29 -3.76 -10.92
CA ARG A 61 -1.62 -4.00 -10.35
C ARG A 61 -2.24 -2.69 -9.87
N CYS A 62 -3.54 -2.50 -10.18
CA CYS A 62 -4.34 -1.38 -9.67
C CYS A 62 -5.32 -1.88 -8.62
N ILE A 63 -5.08 -1.55 -7.35
CA ILE A 63 -5.94 -1.92 -6.23
C ILE A 63 -6.85 -0.73 -5.90
N TYR A 64 -8.16 -0.95 -5.92
CA TYR A 64 -9.11 0.11 -5.58
C TYR A 64 -9.26 0.23 -4.07
N HIS A 65 -9.58 1.43 -3.60
CA HIS A 65 -9.76 1.67 -2.17
C HIS A 65 -11.22 2.06 -1.89
N THR A 66 -11.84 1.38 -0.92
CA THR A 66 -13.18 1.72 -0.38
C THR A 66 -14.37 1.33 -1.27
N TYR A 67 -14.38 1.70 -2.54
CA TYR A 67 -15.52 1.55 -3.45
C TYR A 67 -15.60 0.14 -4.06
N ILE A 68 -16.13 -0.82 -3.27
CA ILE A 68 -16.15 -2.23 -3.64
C ILE A 68 -17.00 -2.50 -4.90
N MET A 69 -18.17 -1.85 -5.03
CA MET A 69 -19.03 -2.07 -6.20
C MET A 69 -18.40 -1.53 -7.49
N THR A 70 -17.74 -0.39 -7.42
CA THR A 70 -16.95 0.16 -8.52
C THR A 70 -15.80 -0.78 -8.89
N ALA A 71 -15.11 -1.33 -7.90
CA ALA A 71 -14.00 -2.28 -8.12
C ALA A 71 -14.47 -3.57 -8.80
N ILE A 72 -15.60 -4.15 -8.39
CA ILE A 72 -16.22 -5.33 -9.02
C ILE A 72 -16.62 -5.02 -10.47
N LYS A 73 -17.34 -3.91 -10.67
CA LYS A 73 -17.84 -3.49 -11.99
C LYS A 73 -16.73 -3.30 -13.02
N GLN A 74 -15.58 -2.76 -12.59
CA GLN A 74 -14.45 -2.46 -13.46
C GLN A 74 -13.38 -3.58 -13.51
N GLY A 75 -13.57 -4.67 -12.76
CA GLY A 75 -12.62 -5.78 -12.71
C GLY A 75 -11.26 -5.37 -12.19
N ALA A 76 -11.24 -4.67 -11.04
CA ALA A 76 -10.00 -4.25 -10.38
C ALA A 76 -9.16 -5.46 -9.93
N ASP A 77 -7.83 -5.31 -9.92
CA ASP A 77 -6.89 -6.37 -9.49
C ASP A 77 -7.00 -6.73 -8.00
N GLY A 78 -7.69 -5.88 -7.23
CA GLY A 78 -7.93 -6.08 -5.81
C GLY A 78 -8.65 -4.89 -5.17
N ILE A 79 -8.95 -5.06 -3.89
CA ILE A 79 -9.58 -4.04 -3.04
C ILE A 79 -8.77 -3.81 -1.78
N HIS A 80 -8.62 -2.57 -1.34
CA HIS A 80 -8.04 -2.21 -0.06
C HIS A 80 -9.08 -1.49 0.82
N LEU A 81 -9.35 -2.01 2.00
CA LEU A 81 -10.41 -1.57 2.87
C LEU A 81 -9.89 -1.15 4.25
N PRO A 82 -10.49 -0.15 4.90
CA PRO A 82 -10.36 -0.01 6.35
C PRO A 82 -11.05 -1.18 7.04
N LEU A 83 -10.57 -1.59 8.22
CA LEU A 83 -11.04 -2.79 8.92
C LEU A 83 -12.56 -2.76 9.19
N PHE A 84 -13.11 -1.60 9.58
CA PHE A 84 -14.55 -1.49 9.84
C PHE A 84 -15.41 -1.81 8.61
N GLN A 85 -14.92 -1.48 7.41
CA GLN A 85 -15.62 -1.80 6.16
C GLN A 85 -15.41 -3.27 5.76
N LEU A 86 -14.19 -3.80 5.95
CA LEU A 86 -13.93 -5.22 5.70
C LEU A 86 -14.86 -6.12 6.53
N ARG A 87 -15.14 -5.79 7.80
CA ARG A 87 -16.11 -6.52 8.64
C ARG A 87 -17.50 -6.63 8.02
N GLN A 88 -17.91 -5.66 7.22
CA GLN A 88 -19.25 -5.62 6.62
C GLN A 88 -19.32 -6.36 5.28
N VAL A 89 -18.22 -6.40 4.51
CA VAL A 89 -18.24 -6.85 3.12
C VAL A 89 -17.26 -7.99 2.82
N TYR A 90 -16.72 -8.67 3.86
CA TYR A 90 -15.67 -9.67 3.67
C TYR A 90 -16.05 -10.82 2.73
N LEU A 91 -17.31 -11.27 2.75
CA LEU A 91 -17.79 -12.33 1.87
C LEU A 91 -17.78 -11.89 0.40
N GLU A 92 -18.28 -10.69 0.12
CA GLU A 92 -18.25 -10.11 -1.23
C GLU A 92 -16.81 -9.84 -1.69
N ALA A 93 -15.94 -9.36 -0.78
CA ALA A 93 -14.54 -9.14 -1.09
C ALA A 93 -13.85 -10.47 -1.44
N GLN A 94 -14.05 -11.53 -0.65
CA GLN A 94 -13.46 -12.85 -0.90
C GLN A 94 -13.93 -13.48 -2.21
N GLN A 95 -15.20 -13.30 -2.57
CA GLN A 95 -15.77 -13.86 -3.80
C GLN A 95 -15.26 -13.15 -5.07
N ASN A 96 -14.94 -11.87 -4.99
CA ASN A 96 -14.68 -11.05 -6.17
C ASN A 96 -13.21 -10.68 -6.35
N PHE A 97 -12.37 -10.75 -5.31
CA PHE A 97 -10.98 -10.28 -5.39
C PHE A 97 -9.98 -11.33 -4.89
N PRO A 98 -8.96 -11.65 -5.70
CA PRO A 98 -7.83 -12.47 -5.25
C PRO A 98 -6.89 -11.70 -4.31
N THR A 99 -6.95 -10.36 -4.34
CA THR A 99 -6.12 -9.48 -3.52
C THR A 99 -7.00 -8.57 -2.67
N ILE A 100 -6.96 -8.78 -1.34
CA ILE A 100 -7.71 -8.02 -0.36
C ILE A 100 -6.73 -7.41 0.63
N GLY A 101 -6.60 -6.08 0.60
CA GLY A 101 -5.79 -5.33 1.53
C GLY A 101 -6.63 -4.77 2.69
N CYS A 102 -6.04 -4.66 3.86
CA CYS A 102 -6.67 -4.02 5.00
C CYS A 102 -5.71 -3.06 5.72
N SER A 103 -6.22 -1.87 6.09
CA SER A 103 -5.48 -0.94 6.96
C SER A 103 -5.67 -1.34 8.41
N THR A 104 -4.57 -1.54 9.15
CA THR A 104 -4.57 -1.97 10.56
C THR A 104 -3.66 -1.11 11.42
N HIS A 105 -3.97 -1.03 12.71
CA HIS A 105 -3.27 -0.16 13.67
C HIS A 105 -2.85 -0.87 14.95
N THR A 106 -3.25 -2.13 15.14
CA THR A 106 -2.81 -2.99 16.26
C THR A 106 -2.59 -4.42 15.76
N ALA A 107 -1.96 -5.27 16.59
CA ALA A 107 -1.79 -6.69 16.27
C ALA A 107 -3.14 -7.43 16.26
N GLU A 108 -4.06 -7.03 17.14
CA GLU A 108 -5.41 -7.59 17.19
C GLU A 108 -6.20 -7.27 15.91
N GLU A 109 -6.11 -6.02 15.43
CA GLU A 109 -6.71 -5.63 14.13
C GLU A 109 -6.08 -6.40 12.96
N ALA A 110 -4.79 -6.68 13.02
CA ALA A 110 -4.10 -7.47 11.99
C ALA A 110 -4.59 -8.93 11.96
N LEU A 111 -4.70 -9.57 13.13
CA LEU A 111 -5.27 -10.93 13.27
C LEU A 111 -6.71 -10.99 12.78
N GLU A 112 -7.52 -10.00 13.16
CA GLU A 112 -8.90 -9.91 12.70
C GLU A 112 -8.99 -9.74 11.19
N ALA A 113 -8.20 -8.82 10.60
CA ALA A 113 -8.17 -8.63 9.14
C ALA A 113 -7.80 -9.93 8.41
N GLN A 114 -6.81 -10.68 8.92
CA GLN A 114 -6.45 -11.97 8.37
C GLN A 114 -7.61 -12.98 8.48
N SER A 115 -8.30 -13.04 9.60
CA SER A 115 -9.46 -13.95 9.79
C SER A 115 -10.63 -13.61 8.86
N LEU A 116 -10.77 -12.34 8.48
CA LEU A 116 -11.76 -11.85 7.51
C LEU A 116 -11.29 -11.98 6.04
N GLY A 117 -10.19 -12.68 5.78
CA GLY A 117 -9.71 -13.00 4.44
C GLY A 117 -8.84 -11.95 3.78
N ALA A 118 -8.30 -10.98 4.53
CA ALA A 118 -7.26 -10.11 4.00
C ALA A 118 -6.04 -10.94 3.55
N THR A 119 -5.52 -10.65 2.37
CA THR A 119 -4.33 -11.29 1.81
C THR A 119 -3.05 -10.51 2.13
N TYR A 120 -3.20 -9.24 2.47
CA TYR A 120 -2.14 -8.39 3.00
C TYR A 120 -2.72 -7.29 3.89
N ILE A 121 -1.90 -6.72 4.73
CA ILE A 121 -2.25 -5.56 5.56
C ILE A 121 -1.25 -4.42 5.39
N THR A 122 -1.71 -3.19 5.63
CA THR A 122 -0.82 -2.06 5.88
C THR A 122 -0.82 -1.77 7.39
N ALA A 123 0.37 -1.74 7.99
CA ALA A 123 0.58 -1.48 9.42
C ALA A 123 1.17 -0.08 9.63
N GLY A 124 0.47 0.80 10.31
CA GLY A 124 0.94 2.19 10.45
C GLY A 124 0.20 3.02 11.49
N HIS A 125 0.72 4.27 11.69
CA HIS A 125 1.92 4.82 11.05
C HIS A 125 3.17 4.51 11.89
N VAL A 126 4.23 4.07 11.22
CA VAL A 126 5.45 3.60 11.89
C VAL A 126 6.31 4.77 12.35
N PHE A 127 6.55 5.75 11.49
CA PHE A 127 7.34 6.95 11.77
C PHE A 127 6.50 8.21 11.74
N GLN A 128 7.05 9.31 12.24
CA GLN A 128 6.40 10.61 12.20
C GLN A 128 6.00 11.00 10.77
N THR A 129 4.79 11.51 10.60
CA THR A 129 4.27 11.88 9.27
C THR A 129 3.30 13.05 9.37
N ASP A 130 3.36 13.93 8.39
CA ASP A 130 2.45 15.07 8.25
C ASP A 130 0.97 14.66 8.09
N CYS A 131 0.72 13.45 7.57
CA CYS A 131 -0.63 12.91 7.42
C CYS A 131 -1.30 12.56 8.76
N LYS A 132 -0.55 12.52 9.87
CA LYS A 132 -1.01 12.20 11.22
C LYS A 132 -0.42 13.19 12.24
N LYS A 133 -0.48 14.50 11.92
CA LYS A 133 0.00 15.55 12.82
C LYS A 133 -0.61 15.41 14.22
N GLY A 134 0.25 15.49 15.25
CA GLY A 134 -0.18 15.41 16.66
C GLY A 134 -0.43 13.99 17.19
N VAL A 135 -0.33 12.96 16.35
CA VAL A 135 -0.41 11.57 16.79
C VAL A 135 1.02 10.99 16.86
N PRO A 136 1.47 10.46 18.02
CA PRO A 136 2.78 9.83 18.12
C PRO A 136 2.94 8.64 17.17
N PRO A 137 4.12 8.45 16.56
CA PRO A 137 4.39 7.27 15.74
C PRO A 137 4.40 6.01 16.61
N ARG A 138 3.97 4.89 16.05
CA ARG A 138 3.90 3.61 16.76
C ARG A 138 5.26 2.92 16.89
N GLY A 139 6.18 3.22 16.00
CA GLY A 139 7.55 2.73 16.00
C GLY A 139 7.74 1.31 15.48
N LEU A 140 9.01 0.89 15.43
CA LEU A 140 9.40 -0.42 14.91
C LEU A 140 9.04 -1.58 15.83
N ALA A 141 8.95 -1.36 17.15
CA ALA A 141 8.51 -2.39 18.09
C ALA A 141 7.08 -2.84 17.81
N TYR A 142 6.18 -1.88 17.57
CA TYR A 142 4.82 -2.14 17.12
C TYR A 142 4.80 -2.91 15.80
N LEU A 143 5.58 -2.46 14.80
CA LEU A 143 5.63 -3.13 13.49
C LEU A 143 6.07 -4.59 13.64
N ARG A 144 7.09 -4.86 14.44
CA ARG A 144 7.58 -6.22 14.73
C ARG A 144 6.50 -7.08 15.40
N GLN A 145 5.76 -6.52 16.34
CA GLN A 145 4.63 -7.21 16.97
C GLN A 145 3.56 -7.60 15.95
N VAL A 146 3.17 -6.67 15.06
CA VAL A 146 2.19 -6.96 13.99
C VAL A 146 2.72 -8.04 13.04
N CYS A 147 3.98 -7.93 12.59
CA CYS A 147 4.56 -8.93 11.69
C CYS A 147 4.61 -10.34 12.29
N ASN A 148 4.85 -10.44 13.60
CA ASN A 148 4.87 -11.72 14.30
C ASN A 148 3.47 -12.30 14.58
N SER A 149 2.43 -11.49 14.49
CA SER A 149 1.06 -11.94 14.82
C SER A 149 0.32 -12.57 13.63
N VAL A 150 0.72 -12.30 12.40
CA VAL A 150 0.01 -12.77 11.19
C VAL A 150 0.92 -13.53 10.25
N SER A 151 0.33 -14.36 9.38
CA SER A 151 1.04 -15.09 8.33
C SER A 151 0.91 -14.46 6.94
N ILE A 152 0.07 -13.45 6.80
CA ILE A 152 -0.10 -12.68 5.56
C ILE A 152 0.92 -11.57 5.43
N SER A 153 1.09 -11.03 4.22
CA SER A 153 2.04 -9.96 3.96
C SER A 153 1.72 -8.69 4.73
N VAL A 154 2.75 -8.12 5.39
CA VAL A 154 2.66 -6.87 6.14
C VAL A 154 3.46 -5.79 5.43
N TYR A 155 2.80 -4.71 5.02
CA TYR A 155 3.45 -3.53 4.46
C TYR A 155 3.47 -2.41 5.49
N ALA A 156 4.66 -1.96 5.86
CA ALA A 156 4.83 -0.83 6.78
C ALA A 156 4.34 0.47 6.10
N LEU A 157 3.62 1.32 6.85
CA LEU A 157 3.06 2.57 6.34
C LEU A 157 3.33 3.73 7.32
N GLY A 158 3.61 4.91 6.77
CA GLY A 158 3.64 6.18 7.48
C GLY A 158 5.03 6.65 7.86
N GLY A 159 5.42 7.81 7.31
CA GLY A 159 6.72 8.44 7.51
C GLY A 159 7.90 7.68 6.92
N ILE A 160 7.64 6.82 5.94
CA ILE A 160 8.67 5.98 5.32
C ILE A 160 9.31 6.71 4.13
N ASP A 161 10.62 6.62 4.07
CA ASP A 161 11.47 7.12 3.00
C ASP A 161 12.64 6.15 2.72
N MET A 162 13.53 6.51 1.78
CA MET A 162 14.68 5.68 1.42
C MET A 162 15.65 5.42 2.58
N GLY A 163 15.73 6.35 3.56
CA GLY A 163 16.65 6.24 4.69
C GLY A 163 16.15 5.31 5.81
N ASN A 164 14.85 5.06 5.89
CA ASN A 164 14.26 4.27 6.99
C ASN A 164 13.51 3.01 6.54
N ALA A 165 13.27 2.82 5.25
CA ALA A 165 12.58 1.65 4.72
C ALA A 165 13.26 0.32 5.12
N GLY A 166 14.60 0.27 5.12
CA GLY A 166 15.37 -0.89 5.55
C GLY A 166 15.05 -1.35 6.98
N GLN A 167 14.82 -0.41 7.89
CA GLN A 167 14.45 -0.70 9.29
C GLN A 167 13.08 -1.39 9.39
N CYS A 168 12.12 -1.03 8.49
CA CYS A 168 10.83 -1.71 8.43
C CYS A 168 10.97 -3.17 8.00
N LEU A 169 11.83 -3.43 7.01
CA LEU A 169 12.13 -4.79 6.54
C LEU A 169 12.85 -5.60 7.62
N GLU A 170 13.72 -4.96 8.42
CA GLU A 170 14.36 -5.57 9.60
C GLU A 170 13.38 -5.89 10.72
N ALA A 171 12.32 -5.14 10.84
CA ALA A 171 11.26 -5.42 11.77
C ALA A 171 10.32 -6.56 11.32
N GLY A 172 10.53 -7.15 10.13
CA GLY A 172 9.78 -8.28 9.61
C GLY A 172 8.72 -7.92 8.56
N ALA A 173 8.62 -6.64 8.17
CA ALA A 173 7.69 -6.26 7.11
C ALA A 173 8.05 -6.92 5.77
N THR A 174 7.05 -7.36 5.01
CA THR A 174 7.20 -7.88 3.64
C THR A 174 7.68 -6.78 2.71
N GLY A 175 7.23 -5.55 2.95
CA GLY A 175 7.55 -4.39 2.14
C GLY A 175 7.09 -3.10 2.80
N VAL A 176 7.12 -2.04 2.02
CA VAL A 176 6.70 -0.71 2.47
C VAL A 176 5.60 -0.13 1.59
N CYS A 177 4.77 0.70 2.20
CA CYS A 177 3.71 1.42 1.53
C CYS A 177 3.93 2.93 1.69
N MET A 178 4.05 3.66 0.58
CA MET A 178 4.36 5.09 0.57
C MET A 178 3.34 5.88 -0.22
N MET A 179 3.07 7.12 0.21
CA MET A 179 2.14 8.03 -0.45
C MET A 179 2.84 9.31 -0.91
N SER A 180 3.21 10.18 0.01
CA SER A 180 3.77 11.49 -0.30
C SER A 180 5.08 11.41 -1.08
N GLN A 181 5.90 10.41 -0.81
CA GLN A 181 7.15 10.18 -1.53
C GLN A 181 6.88 9.95 -3.01
N PHE A 182 5.93 9.07 -3.36
CA PHE A 182 5.56 8.84 -4.76
C PHE A 182 4.84 10.02 -5.41
N MET A 183 3.87 10.61 -4.72
CA MET A 183 3.04 11.67 -5.30
C MET A 183 3.81 12.96 -5.57
N LYS A 184 4.90 13.23 -4.82
CA LYS A 184 5.74 14.41 -4.98
C LYS A 184 7.07 14.15 -5.72
N SER A 185 7.39 12.89 -5.99
CA SER A 185 8.68 12.55 -6.62
C SER A 185 8.75 12.99 -8.07
N SER A 186 9.85 13.59 -8.44
CA SER A 186 10.22 13.79 -9.86
C SER A 186 10.72 12.49 -10.49
N ASN A 187 11.30 11.58 -9.69
CA ASN A 187 11.93 10.33 -10.12
C ASN A 187 11.49 9.14 -9.22
N PRO A 188 10.29 8.56 -9.44
CA PRO A 188 9.81 7.42 -8.67
C PRO A 188 10.69 6.15 -8.79
N ASP A 189 11.46 6.00 -9.88
CA ASP A 189 12.36 4.86 -10.08
C ASP A 189 13.42 4.77 -8.98
N GLU A 190 13.98 5.90 -8.54
CA GLU A 190 14.95 5.94 -7.45
C GLU A 190 14.36 5.39 -6.14
N LEU A 191 13.08 5.67 -5.86
CA LEU A 191 12.42 5.18 -4.65
C LEU A 191 12.29 3.65 -4.69
N VAL A 192 11.82 3.09 -5.79
CA VAL A 192 11.64 1.64 -5.94
C VAL A 192 12.99 0.95 -5.87
N ASN A 193 13.98 1.42 -6.65
CA ASN A 193 15.32 0.82 -6.73
C ASN A 193 16.06 0.85 -5.40
N ALA A 194 15.98 1.95 -4.64
CA ALA A 194 16.62 2.07 -3.32
C ALA A 194 16.06 1.06 -2.31
N ILE A 195 14.74 0.85 -2.32
CA ILE A 195 14.09 -0.10 -1.42
C ILE A 195 14.39 -1.54 -1.81
N GLU A 196 14.36 -1.85 -3.11
CA GLU A 196 14.75 -3.18 -3.60
C GLU A 196 16.23 -3.48 -3.35
N GLY A 197 17.09 -2.49 -3.46
CA GLY A 197 18.50 -2.61 -3.10
C GLY A 197 18.70 -2.99 -1.63
N SER A 198 17.92 -2.39 -0.72
CA SER A 198 17.92 -2.72 0.70
C SER A 198 17.44 -4.15 1.00
N LEU A 199 16.55 -4.69 0.17
CA LEU A 199 16.10 -6.08 0.27
C LEU A 199 17.14 -7.08 -0.23
N ARG A 200 17.79 -6.80 -1.35
CA ARG A 200 18.81 -7.69 -1.95
C ARG A 200 20.05 -7.85 -1.05
N SER A 201 20.46 -6.78 -0.37
CA SER A 201 21.57 -6.83 0.59
C SER A 201 21.31 -7.77 1.77
N LYS A 202 20.04 -8.03 2.13
CA LYS A 202 19.64 -8.96 3.18
C LYS A 202 19.63 -10.42 2.75
N ILE A 203 19.23 -10.70 1.49
CA ILE A 203 19.15 -12.07 0.96
C ILE A 203 20.55 -12.59 0.61
N GLY A 204 21.51 -11.68 0.35
CA GLY A 204 22.88 -12.01 -0.04
C GLY A 204 23.87 -12.30 1.10
N ASN A 205 23.47 -12.20 2.38
CA ASN A 205 24.34 -12.51 3.52
C ASN A 205 23.71 -13.55 4.49
N PRO A 206 23.48 -14.83 4.08
CA PRO A 206 23.20 -15.90 5.04
C PRO A 206 24.54 -16.51 5.45
N GLY A 207 25.25 -15.91 6.40
CA GLY A 207 26.40 -16.60 6.98
C GLY A 207 27.63 -15.75 7.25
N GLU A 208 27.57 -14.95 8.30
CA GLU A 208 28.68 -14.66 9.19
C GLU A 208 28.12 -14.60 10.61
N THR A 209 28.00 -15.75 11.23
CA THR A 209 28.02 -15.93 12.69
C THR A 209 28.90 -17.09 13.00
#